data_c9073ffd455c99f9a085d8b489fff7bd
#
_entry.id   c9073ffd455c99f9a085d8b489fff7bd
#
_cell.length_a   1.000
_cell.length_b   1.000
_cell.length_c   1.000
_cell.angle_alpha   90.00
_cell.angle_beta   90.00
_cell.angle_gamma   90.00
#
_symmetry.space_group_name_H-M   'P 1'
#
loop_
_entity.id
_entity.type
_entity.pdbx_description
1 polymer ?
#
loop_
_entity_poly.entity_id
_entity_poly.type
_entity_poly.pdbx_seq_one_letter_code
_entity_poly.pdbx_strand_id
1 'polypeptide(L)'
;MQKLFIDFIPQGIITLDEAQSRHIAKSLRMRVGDMITLCAGNGTDYGCIIEEITQKNVTLKVCYEQANNSEPSVKVHLYQGVPKGDKLEDIIQKCTELGISEITPVLTKRSISRPDEKSARKKQERYQKIALEAAQQSGRGIVPQINKMTDLKKALDKDDSQLKILFYEGGGEPLKKIISSDIKSVSIYIGPEGGFEENEVDIIKSAGGTVATLGKRILRTQTAPVAALTAIMLLTENLE
;
A
#
# COMPACT_ATOMS: atom_id res chain seq x y z
N MET A 1 -1.22 10.21 17.58
CA MET A 1 -2.56 10.82 17.52
C MET A 1 -3.42 9.93 16.64
N GLN A 2 -4.71 9.70 16.95
CA GLN A 2 -5.58 8.88 16.12
C GLN A 2 -5.87 9.60 14.80
N LYS A 3 -5.84 8.85 13.67
CA LYS A 3 -6.10 9.39 12.33
C LYS A 3 -7.31 8.70 11.71
N LEU A 4 -8.15 9.47 11.00
CA LEU A 4 -9.30 8.99 10.27
C LEU A 4 -9.28 9.55 8.84
N PHE A 5 -9.40 8.69 7.83
CA PHE A 5 -9.59 9.13 6.45
C PHE A 5 -11.05 9.50 6.19
N ILE A 6 -11.23 10.60 5.48
CA ILE A 6 -12.52 11.16 5.06
C ILE A 6 -12.49 11.47 3.56
N ASP A 7 -13.64 11.59 2.93
CA ASP A 7 -13.80 11.84 1.49
C ASP A 7 -14.20 13.29 1.14
N PHE A 8 -14.10 14.20 2.11
CA PHE A 8 -14.38 15.63 1.95
C PHE A 8 -13.29 16.47 2.64
N ILE A 9 -13.19 17.73 2.29
CA ILE A 9 -12.30 18.69 2.96
C ILE A 9 -13.03 19.29 4.17
N PRO A 10 -12.58 19.04 5.41
CA PRO A 10 -13.28 19.50 6.60
C PRO A 10 -13.07 21.00 6.82
N GLN A 11 -14.11 21.73 7.20
CA GLN A 11 -14.06 23.16 7.53
C GLN A 11 -14.96 23.48 8.72
N GLY A 12 -14.47 24.31 9.63
CA GLY A 12 -15.25 24.80 10.78
C GLY A 12 -15.71 23.66 11.69
N ILE A 13 -17.02 23.52 11.86
CA ILE A 13 -17.67 22.46 12.62
C ILE A 13 -18.25 21.44 11.64
N ILE A 14 -17.95 20.17 11.83
CA ILE A 14 -18.39 19.07 10.97
C ILE A 14 -19.03 17.98 11.81
N THR A 15 -20.01 17.30 11.24
CA THR A 15 -20.63 16.12 11.84
C THR A 15 -20.28 14.90 10.98
N LEU A 16 -19.67 13.90 11.58
CA LEU A 16 -19.30 12.66 10.92
C LEU A 16 -20.53 11.75 10.70
N ASP A 17 -20.42 10.87 9.71
CA ASP A 17 -21.44 9.85 9.47
C ASP A 17 -21.53 8.83 10.63
N GLU A 18 -22.57 7.99 10.61
CA GLU A 18 -22.82 7.02 11.67
C GLU A 18 -21.70 5.97 11.81
N ALA A 19 -21.07 5.54 10.70
CA ALA A 19 -20.02 4.53 10.73
C ALA A 19 -18.73 5.10 11.33
N GLN A 20 -18.32 6.29 10.89
CA GLN A 20 -17.18 7.02 11.42
C GLN A 20 -17.38 7.39 12.89
N SER A 21 -18.56 7.89 13.24
CA SER A 21 -18.93 8.24 14.62
C SER A 21 -18.88 7.02 15.56
N ARG A 22 -19.40 5.89 15.10
CA ARG A 22 -19.32 4.62 15.85
C ARG A 22 -17.88 4.16 16.03
N HIS A 23 -17.04 4.32 15.00
CA HIS A 23 -15.62 3.98 15.08
C HIS A 23 -14.90 4.80 16.15
N ILE A 24 -15.09 6.13 16.16
CA ILE A 24 -14.51 7.03 17.16
C ILE A 24 -14.99 6.68 18.58
N ALA A 25 -16.30 6.56 18.77
CA ALA A 25 -16.88 6.38 20.11
C ALA A 25 -16.65 4.97 20.67
N LYS A 26 -16.79 3.92 19.84
CA LYS A 26 -16.76 2.52 20.31
C LYS A 26 -15.42 1.83 20.12
N SER A 27 -14.78 1.99 18.95
CA SER A 27 -13.51 1.32 18.64
C SER A 27 -12.32 2.08 19.22
N LEU A 28 -12.25 3.39 18.99
CA LEU A 28 -11.19 4.25 19.51
C LEU A 28 -11.45 4.72 20.95
N ARG A 29 -12.70 4.62 21.42
CA ARG A 29 -13.12 5.02 22.78
C ARG A 29 -12.76 6.44 23.16
N MET A 30 -12.80 7.34 22.17
CA MET A 30 -12.49 8.75 22.37
C MET A 30 -13.60 9.50 23.10
N ARG A 31 -13.28 10.64 23.69
CA ARG A 31 -14.18 11.44 24.52
C ARG A 31 -14.25 12.87 24.01
N VAL A 32 -15.27 13.59 24.43
CA VAL A 32 -15.34 15.05 24.21
C VAL A 32 -14.08 15.72 24.79
N GLY A 33 -13.47 16.59 24.00
CA GLY A 33 -12.19 17.25 24.30
C GLY A 33 -10.96 16.53 23.74
N ASP A 34 -11.07 15.28 23.29
CA ASP A 34 -9.96 14.57 22.66
C ASP A 34 -9.67 15.15 21.26
N MET A 35 -8.40 15.07 20.86
CA MET A 35 -7.94 15.47 19.53
C MET A 35 -7.85 14.29 18.59
N ILE A 36 -8.33 14.45 17.36
CA ILE A 36 -8.23 13.50 16.26
C ILE A 36 -7.71 14.20 15.00
N THR A 37 -6.93 13.48 14.20
CA THR A 37 -6.50 13.97 12.89
C THR A 37 -7.43 13.43 11.81
N LEU A 38 -8.02 14.29 11.00
CA LEU A 38 -8.71 13.92 9.77
C LEU A 38 -7.77 14.06 8.59
N CYS A 39 -7.86 13.14 7.62
CA CYS A 39 -7.07 13.15 6.40
C CYS A 39 -8.00 12.98 5.19
N ALA A 40 -7.99 13.96 4.29
CA ALA A 40 -8.82 13.94 3.07
C ALA A 40 -8.09 13.33 1.86
N GLY A 41 -6.89 12.75 2.04
CA GLY A 41 -6.09 12.20 0.94
C GLY A 41 -5.50 13.26 0.00
N ASN A 42 -5.52 14.51 0.41
CA ASN A 42 -5.06 15.67 -0.37
C ASN A 42 -3.67 16.18 0.04
N GLY A 43 -2.92 15.41 0.84
CA GLY A 43 -1.63 15.80 1.38
C GLY A 43 -1.71 16.76 2.58
N THR A 44 -2.92 16.98 3.15
CA THR A 44 -3.15 17.82 4.32
C THR A 44 -3.79 17.01 5.44
N ASP A 45 -3.27 17.19 6.64
CA ASP A 45 -3.85 16.68 7.88
C ASP A 45 -4.59 17.81 8.61
N TYR A 46 -5.81 17.53 9.06
CA TYR A 46 -6.66 18.48 9.79
C TYR A 46 -6.77 18.05 11.25
N GLY A 47 -6.19 18.82 12.15
CA GLY A 47 -6.32 18.59 13.60
C GLY A 47 -7.68 19.06 14.08
N CYS A 48 -8.48 18.15 14.65
CA CYS A 48 -9.83 18.42 15.10
C CYS A 48 -10.00 18.06 16.56
N ILE A 49 -10.82 18.83 17.30
CA ILE A 49 -11.25 18.51 18.64
C ILE A 49 -12.68 17.94 18.61
N ILE A 50 -12.95 16.93 19.42
CA ILE A 50 -14.30 16.39 19.59
C ILE A 50 -15.11 17.33 20.47
N GLU A 51 -16.13 17.98 19.91
CA GLU A 51 -17.02 18.89 20.65
C GLU A 51 -18.21 18.13 21.25
N GLU A 52 -18.76 17.13 20.54
CA GLU A 52 -19.91 16.39 20.99
C GLU A 52 -19.86 14.93 20.53
N ILE A 53 -20.34 14.04 21.40
CA ILE A 53 -20.60 12.62 21.07
C ILE A 53 -22.03 12.30 21.49
N THR A 54 -22.86 12.00 20.49
CA THR A 54 -24.24 11.50 20.67
C THR A 54 -24.30 10.01 20.44
N GLN A 55 -25.50 9.41 20.57
CA GLN A 55 -25.70 7.99 20.24
C GLN A 55 -25.46 7.65 18.76
N LYS A 56 -25.62 8.65 17.86
CA LYS A 56 -25.53 8.46 16.40
C LYS A 56 -24.38 9.19 15.77
N ASN A 57 -24.02 10.36 16.25
CA ASN A 57 -23.10 11.27 15.59
C ASN A 57 -22.00 11.75 16.52
N VAL A 58 -20.83 12.05 15.92
CA VAL A 58 -19.72 12.78 16.56
C VAL A 58 -19.57 14.11 15.83
N THR A 59 -19.54 15.20 16.56
CA THR A 59 -19.27 16.55 16.04
C THR A 59 -17.85 16.93 16.36
N LEU A 60 -17.12 17.42 15.36
CA LEU A 60 -15.73 17.82 15.43
C LEU A 60 -15.59 19.29 15.04
N LYS A 61 -14.69 20.00 15.68
CA LYS A 61 -14.26 21.33 15.25
C LYS A 61 -12.84 21.28 14.72
N VAL A 62 -12.64 21.79 13.53
CA VAL A 62 -11.31 21.93 12.92
C VAL A 62 -10.55 23.03 13.65
N CYS A 63 -9.39 22.70 14.20
CA CYS A 63 -8.55 23.61 14.97
C CYS A 63 -7.38 24.14 14.14
N TYR A 64 -6.77 23.29 13.31
CA TYR A 64 -5.64 23.64 12.45
C TYR A 64 -5.54 22.69 11.26
N GLU A 65 -4.79 23.10 10.26
CA GLU A 65 -4.35 22.26 9.14
C GLU A 65 -2.84 22.29 9.02
N GLN A 66 -2.26 21.19 8.57
CA GLN A 66 -0.82 21.06 8.34
C GLN A 66 -0.55 20.14 7.16
N ALA A 67 0.57 20.37 6.45
CA ALA A 67 1.02 19.46 5.41
C ALA A 67 1.34 18.09 6.02
N ASN A 68 0.91 17.02 5.35
CA ASN A 68 1.33 15.65 5.67
C ASN A 68 2.62 15.34 4.90
N ASN A 69 3.71 15.08 5.62
CA ASN A 69 5.04 14.81 5.07
C ASN A 69 5.42 13.33 5.18
N SER A 70 4.45 12.42 5.39
CA SER A 70 4.73 10.99 5.54
C SER A 70 4.82 10.23 4.23
N GLU A 71 4.46 10.85 3.11
CA GLU A 71 4.46 10.16 1.82
C GLU A 71 5.84 10.21 1.17
N PRO A 72 6.34 9.06 0.65
CA PRO A 72 7.60 9.01 -0.07
C PRO A 72 7.59 9.86 -1.35
N SER A 73 8.76 10.39 -1.72
CA SER A 73 8.96 11.12 -2.97
C SER A 73 8.98 10.21 -4.21
N VAL A 74 9.19 8.89 -4.02
CA VAL A 74 9.16 7.85 -5.04
C VAL A 74 7.85 7.07 -4.97
N LYS A 75 7.20 6.87 -6.09
CA LYS A 75 6.04 5.98 -6.18
C LYS A 75 6.50 4.55 -6.44
N VAL A 76 6.13 3.63 -5.56
CA VAL A 76 6.43 2.21 -5.74
C VAL A 76 5.14 1.42 -5.94
N HIS A 77 5.05 0.68 -7.04
CA HIS A 77 3.95 -0.23 -7.37
C HIS A 77 4.39 -1.68 -7.20
N LEU A 78 3.74 -2.43 -6.32
CA LEU A 78 4.01 -3.85 -6.14
C LEU A 78 3.07 -4.71 -6.99
N TYR A 79 3.63 -5.45 -7.93
CA TYR A 79 2.98 -6.56 -8.64
C TYR A 79 3.29 -7.87 -7.91
N GLN A 80 2.37 -8.28 -7.03
CA GLN A 80 2.55 -9.45 -6.18
C GLN A 80 1.90 -10.69 -6.77
N GLY A 81 2.69 -11.69 -7.11
CA GLY A 81 2.18 -13.04 -7.42
C GLY A 81 1.32 -13.56 -6.27
N VAL A 82 0.07 -13.94 -6.57
CA VAL A 82 -0.92 -14.31 -5.54
C VAL A 82 -0.43 -15.50 -4.72
N PRO A 83 -0.16 -15.31 -3.40
CA PRO A 83 0.30 -16.37 -2.54
C PRO A 83 -0.87 -17.21 -2.01
N LYS A 84 -0.56 -18.32 -1.33
CA LYS A 84 -1.54 -19.16 -0.64
C LYS A 84 -2.03 -18.51 0.66
N GLY A 85 -3.29 -18.77 1.00
CA GLY A 85 -3.90 -18.33 2.27
C GLY A 85 -3.99 -16.81 2.39
N ASP A 86 -3.77 -16.31 3.60
CA ASP A 86 -3.96 -14.89 3.95
C ASP A 86 -2.65 -14.08 3.90
N LYS A 87 -1.57 -14.64 3.33
CA LYS A 87 -0.25 -13.99 3.27
C LYS A 87 -0.25 -12.65 2.53
N LEU A 88 -1.16 -12.47 1.57
CA LEU A 88 -1.29 -11.21 0.85
C LEU A 88 -1.77 -10.08 1.77
N GLU A 89 -2.55 -10.38 2.78
CA GLU A 89 -3.01 -9.42 3.79
C GLU A 89 -1.84 -8.87 4.61
N ASP A 90 -0.95 -9.76 5.07
CA ASP A 90 0.29 -9.41 5.78
C ASP A 90 1.24 -8.57 4.90
N ILE A 91 1.35 -8.90 3.60
CA ILE A 91 2.11 -8.11 2.62
C ILE A 91 1.52 -6.71 2.48
N ILE A 92 0.20 -6.61 2.28
CA ILE A 92 -0.49 -5.32 2.11
C ILE A 92 -0.28 -4.44 3.33
N GLN A 93 -0.49 -4.97 4.53
CA GLN A 93 -0.28 -4.23 5.75
C GLN A 93 1.15 -3.66 5.83
N LYS A 94 2.16 -4.52 5.77
CA LYS A 94 3.56 -4.13 5.94
C LYS A 94 4.06 -3.20 4.84
N CYS A 95 3.68 -3.45 3.58
CA CYS A 95 4.06 -2.57 2.48
C CYS A 95 3.35 -1.20 2.59
N THR A 96 2.12 -1.15 3.12
CA THR A 96 1.45 0.12 3.40
C THR A 96 2.20 0.92 4.45
N GLU A 97 2.60 0.31 5.55
CA GLU A 97 3.41 0.94 6.61
C GLU A 97 4.74 1.50 6.08
N LEU A 98 5.33 0.84 5.08
CA LEU A 98 6.60 1.24 4.43
C LEU A 98 6.45 2.23 3.27
N GLY A 99 5.24 2.74 3.00
CA GLY A 99 5.05 3.79 1.99
C GLY A 99 4.76 3.29 0.57
N ILE A 100 4.32 2.04 0.37
CA ILE A 100 3.88 1.57 -0.96
C ILE A 100 2.78 2.49 -1.53
N SER A 101 2.83 2.76 -2.83
CA SER A 101 1.81 3.60 -3.49
C SER A 101 0.65 2.77 -4.03
N GLU A 102 0.94 1.56 -4.51
CA GLU A 102 -0.04 0.73 -5.20
C GLU A 102 0.34 -0.76 -5.12
N ILE A 103 -0.68 -1.63 -5.03
CA ILE A 103 -0.47 -3.08 -5.03
C ILE A 103 -1.45 -3.72 -6.02
N THR A 104 -0.91 -4.51 -6.94
CA THR A 104 -1.69 -5.33 -7.87
C THR A 104 -1.42 -6.81 -7.65
N PRO A 105 -2.40 -7.60 -7.18
CA PRO A 105 -2.27 -9.04 -7.15
C PRO A 105 -2.22 -9.62 -8.58
N VAL A 106 -1.21 -10.45 -8.88
CA VAL A 106 -0.98 -11.01 -10.22
C VAL A 106 -1.13 -12.53 -10.20
N LEU A 107 -1.93 -13.05 -11.12
CA LEU A 107 -2.02 -14.47 -11.38
C LEU A 107 -0.85 -14.90 -12.26
N THR A 108 0.10 -15.61 -11.66
CA THR A 108 1.22 -16.24 -12.36
C THR A 108 0.93 -17.70 -12.65
N LYS A 109 1.80 -18.35 -13.43
CA LYS A 109 1.68 -19.78 -13.73
C LYS A 109 1.67 -20.66 -12.49
N ARG A 110 2.49 -20.28 -11.49
CA ARG A 110 2.64 -21.02 -10.23
C ARG A 110 1.72 -20.53 -9.11
N SER A 111 0.81 -19.59 -9.40
CA SER A 111 -0.25 -19.19 -8.47
C SER A 111 -1.27 -20.30 -8.31
N ILE A 112 -1.42 -20.83 -7.09
CA ILE A 112 -2.37 -21.91 -6.78
C ILE A 112 -3.78 -21.35 -6.56
N SER A 113 -3.90 -20.20 -5.89
CA SER A 113 -5.18 -19.55 -5.61
C SER A 113 -5.67 -18.80 -6.86
N ARG A 114 -6.77 -19.27 -7.44
CA ARG A 114 -7.43 -18.64 -8.59
C ARG A 114 -8.91 -18.42 -8.26
N PRO A 115 -9.25 -17.37 -7.51
CA PRO A 115 -10.63 -17.09 -7.15
C PRO A 115 -11.46 -16.73 -8.38
N ASP A 116 -12.75 -17.07 -8.34
CA ASP A 116 -13.72 -16.53 -9.28
C ASP A 116 -13.88 -15.01 -9.12
N GLU A 117 -14.57 -14.39 -10.08
CA GLU A 117 -14.71 -12.91 -10.12
C GLU A 117 -15.38 -12.35 -8.85
N LYS A 118 -16.41 -13.03 -8.33
CA LYS A 118 -17.14 -12.61 -7.12
C LYS A 118 -16.25 -12.70 -5.88
N SER A 119 -15.48 -13.76 -5.76
CA SER A 119 -14.53 -13.97 -4.66
C SER A 119 -13.34 -12.99 -4.76
N ALA A 120 -12.85 -12.73 -5.98
CA ALA A 120 -11.79 -11.77 -6.22
C ALA A 120 -12.21 -10.34 -5.82
N ARG A 121 -13.45 -9.93 -6.14
CA ARG A 121 -14.01 -8.62 -5.73
C ARG A 121 -14.10 -8.49 -4.21
N LYS A 122 -14.65 -9.50 -3.52
CA LYS A 122 -14.72 -9.50 -2.04
C LYS A 122 -13.33 -9.42 -1.40
N LYS A 123 -12.35 -10.13 -1.97
CA LYS A 123 -10.97 -10.06 -1.50
C LYS A 123 -10.38 -8.66 -1.71
N GLN A 124 -10.59 -8.02 -2.86
CA GLN A 124 -10.12 -6.66 -3.12
C GLN A 124 -10.70 -5.65 -2.11
N GLU A 125 -12.01 -5.72 -1.82
CA GLU A 125 -12.66 -4.87 -0.82
C GLU A 125 -12.03 -5.07 0.57
N ARG A 126 -11.76 -6.31 0.97
CA ARG A 126 -11.06 -6.63 2.22
C ARG A 126 -9.61 -6.11 2.23
N TYR A 127 -8.88 -6.28 1.15
CA TYR A 127 -7.51 -5.81 1.02
C TYR A 127 -7.41 -4.28 1.07
N GLN A 128 -8.35 -3.57 0.44
CA GLN A 128 -8.42 -2.12 0.51
C GLN A 128 -8.70 -1.65 1.95
N LYS A 129 -9.51 -2.38 2.71
CA LYS A 129 -9.75 -2.08 4.13
C LYS A 129 -8.49 -2.27 4.97
N ILE A 130 -7.71 -3.34 4.75
CA ILE A 130 -6.43 -3.56 5.42
C ILE A 130 -5.45 -2.43 5.12
N ALA A 131 -5.36 -1.99 3.86
CA ALA A 131 -4.54 -0.85 3.46
C ALA A 131 -4.98 0.45 4.15
N LEU A 132 -6.29 0.70 4.27
CA LEU A 132 -6.84 1.84 4.99
C LEU A 132 -6.44 1.81 6.49
N GLU A 133 -6.66 0.69 7.16
CA GLU A 133 -6.33 0.52 8.58
C GLU A 133 -4.82 0.68 8.83
N ALA A 134 -3.97 0.12 7.97
CA ALA A 134 -2.51 0.27 8.04
C ALA A 134 -2.06 1.71 7.79
N ALA A 135 -2.65 2.41 6.81
CA ALA A 135 -2.35 3.81 6.52
C ALA A 135 -2.76 4.74 7.69
N GLN A 136 -3.90 4.48 8.33
CA GLN A 136 -4.34 5.20 9.53
C GLN A 136 -3.34 5.01 10.68
N GLN A 137 -2.96 3.76 10.95
CA GLN A 137 -2.05 3.42 12.05
C GLN A 137 -0.63 3.98 11.83
N SER A 138 -0.10 3.91 10.62
CA SER A 138 1.23 4.40 10.27
C SER A 138 1.31 5.91 10.04
N GLY A 139 0.18 6.64 10.13
CA GLY A 139 0.15 8.10 9.99
C GLY A 139 0.25 8.61 8.55
N ARG A 140 0.05 7.76 7.56
CA ARG A 140 0.12 8.13 6.14
C ARG A 140 -0.92 9.18 5.77
N GLY A 141 -0.60 10.00 4.77
CA GLY A 141 -1.50 10.99 4.17
C GLY A 141 -2.32 10.45 3.00
N ILE A 142 -1.95 9.28 2.47
CA ILE A 142 -2.60 8.64 1.32
C ILE A 142 -2.80 7.15 1.63
N VAL A 143 -3.99 6.63 1.31
CA VAL A 143 -4.25 5.19 1.34
C VAL A 143 -3.77 4.58 0.02
N PRO A 144 -2.85 3.59 0.02
CA PRO A 144 -2.42 2.96 -1.22
C PRO A 144 -3.59 2.23 -1.89
N GLN A 145 -3.58 2.25 -3.23
CA GLN A 145 -4.61 1.59 -4.01
C GLN A 145 -4.34 0.10 -4.12
N ILE A 146 -5.34 -0.72 -3.81
CA ILE A 146 -5.30 -2.15 -4.07
C ILE A 146 -6.09 -2.46 -5.33
N ASN A 147 -5.39 -2.82 -6.38
CA ASN A 147 -5.99 -3.09 -7.68
C ASN A 147 -6.73 -4.41 -7.74
N LYS A 148 -7.58 -4.55 -8.76
CA LYS A 148 -8.17 -5.83 -9.11
C LYS A 148 -7.07 -6.82 -9.51
N MET A 149 -7.25 -8.07 -9.08
CA MET A 149 -6.40 -9.16 -9.50
C MET A 149 -6.39 -9.29 -11.03
N THR A 150 -5.21 -9.45 -11.62
CA THR A 150 -5.03 -9.52 -13.08
C THR A 150 -4.00 -10.59 -13.47
N ASP A 151 -3.90 -10.92 -14.75
CA ASP A 151 -2.80 -11.74 -15.27
C ASP A 151 -1.52 -10.91 -15.50
N LEU A 152 -0.37 -11.59 -15.56
CA LEU A 152 0.94 -10.95 -15.68
C LEU A 152 1.05 -10.09 -16.95
N LYS A 153 0.51 -10.55 -18.07
CA LYS A 153 0.60 -9.80 -19.34
C LYS A 153 -0.15 -8.48 -19.25
N LYS A 154 -1.39 -8.50 -18.76
CA LYS A 154 -2.18 -7.28 -18.56
C LYS A 154 -1.58 -6.35 -17.51
N ALA A 155 -0.89 -6.91 -16.49
CA ALA A 155 -0.15 -6.11 -15.53
C ALA A 155 0.97 -5.33 -16.21
N LEU A 156 1.78 -6.01 -17.03
CA LEU A 156 2.88 -5.40 -17.79
C LEU A 156 2.41 -4.37 -18.81
N ASP A 157 1.31 -4.66 -19.52
CA ASP A 157 0.74 -3.73 -20.53
C ASP A 157 0.28 -2.39 -19.91
N LYS A 158 -0.03 -2.38 -18.62
CA LYS A 158 -0.49 -1.18 -17.87
C LYS A 158 0.60 -0.51 -17.05
N ASP A 159 1.75 -1.13 -16.91
CA ASP A 159 2.84 -0.61 -16.10
C ASP A 159 3.62 0.45 -16.87
N ASP A 160 3.45 1.70 -16.48
CA ASP A 160 4.12 2.89 -17.01
C ASP A 160 5.28 3.40 -16.13
N SER A 161 5.70 2.63 -15.13
CA SER A 161 6.78 2.99 -14.23
C SER A 161 8.09 3.22 -14.97
N GLN A 162 8.88 4.20 -14.52
CA GLN A 162 10.20 4.52 -15.11
C GLN A 162 11.14 3.33 -15.02
N LEU A 163 11.05 2.54 -13.95
CA LEU A 163 11.88 1.37 -13.72
C LEU A 163 11.02 0.18 -13.31
N LYS A 164 11.17 -0.94 -14.03
CA LYS A 164 10.52 -2.21 -13.73
C LYS A 164 11.55 -3.18 -13.19
N ILE A 165 11.35 -3.71 -11.99
CA ILE A 165 12.29 -4.61 -11.32
C ILE A 165 11.62 -5.95 -11.03
N LEU A 166 12.19 -7.02 -11.57
CA LEU A 166 11.82 -8.39 -11.22
C LEU A 166 12.78 -8.93 -10.17
N PHE A 167 12.26 -9.31 -9.01
CA PHE A 167 13.05 -10.05 -8.02
C PHE A 167 12.92 -11.55 -8.28
N TYR A 168 14.06 -12.17 -8.62
CA TYR A 168 14.11 -13.56 -9.04
C TYR A 168 15.16 -14.35 -8.26
N GLU A 169 14.83 -15.58 -7.87
CA GLU A 169 15.74 -16.43 -7.11
C GLU A 169 16.97 -16.90 -7.91
N GLY A 170 16.87 -16.91 -9.23
CA GLY A 170 17.99 -17.23 -10.14
C GLY A 170 19.10 -16.20 -10.19
N GLY A 171 19.03 -15.15 -9.36
CA GLY A 171 20.01 -14.07 -9.32
C GLY A 171 19.59 -12.85 -10.12
N GLY A 172 20.44 -11.84 -10.17
CA GLY A 172 20.19 -10.57 -10.84
C GLY A 172 21.18 -9.49 -10.38
N GLU A 173 20.98 -8.28 -10.87
CA GLU A 173 21.80 -7.13 -10.49
C GLU A 173 21.52 -6.68 -9.05
N PRO A 174 22.54 -6.20 -8.32
CA PRO A 174 22.32 -5.56 -7.02
C PRO A 174 21.51 -4.27 -7.17
N LEU A 175 20.50 -4.06 -6.29
CA LEU A 175 19.60 -2.89 -6.33
C LEU A 175 20.34 -1.55 -6.40
N LYS A 176 21.43 -1.39 -5.65
CA LYS A 176 22.25 -0.16 -5.64
C LYS A 176 22.86 0.22 -6.99
N LYS A 177 22.89 -0.70 -7.97
CA LYS A 177 23.33 -0.43 -9.35
C LYS A 177 22.18 -0.05 -10.27
N ILE A 178 20.96 -0.34 -9.87
CA ILE A 178 19.75 -0.19 -10.70
C ILE A 178 18.99 1.07 -10.30
N ILE A 179 18.95 1.39 -9.01
CA ILE A 179 18.17 2.51 -8.46
C ILE A 179 19.05 3.74 -8.32
N SER A 180 18.57 4.84 -8.88
CA SER A 180 19.10 6.19 -8.67
C SER A 180 18.22 6.91 -7.64
N SER A 181 18.80 7.78 -6.79
CA SER A 181 18.09 8.51 -5.74
C SER A 181 17.02 9.48 -6.27
N ASP A 182 17.12 9.90 -7.53
CA ASP A 182 16.19 10.83 -8.18
C ASP A 182 15.02 10.17 -8.91
N ILE A 183 14.94 8.82 -8.90
CA ILE A 183 13.87 8.08 -9.56
C ILE A 183 12.50 8.40 -8.95
N LYS A 184 11.48 8.58 -9.79
CA LYS A 184 10.13 8.98 -9.36
C LYS A 184 9.12 7.85 -9.33
N SER A 185 9.34 6.78 -10.11
CA SER A 185 8.43 5.63 -10.10
C SER A 185 9.16 4.33 -10.38
N VAL A 186 8.84 3.31 -9.57
CA VAL A 186 9.40 1.96 -9.65
C VAL A 186 8.28 0.95 -9.54
N SER A 187 8.22 -0.01 -10.44
CA SER A 187 7.41 -1.21 -10.23
C SER A 187 8.28 -2.39 -9.82
N ILE A 188 7.80 -3.17 -8.87
CA ILE A 188 8.46 -4.38 -8.38
C ILE A 188 7.58 -5.60 -8.61
N TYR A 189 8.15 -6.63 -9.22
CA TYR A 189 7.50 -7.90 -9.53
C TYR A 189 8.03 -8.98 -8.59
N ILE A 190 7.16 -9.55 -7.77
CA ILE A 190 7.50 -10.58 -6.78
C ILE A 190 6.59 -11.78 -6.96
N GLY A 191 7.18 -12.96 -7.11
CA GLY A 191 6.47 -14.21 -7.33
C GLY A 191 5.72 -14.72 -6.10
N PRO A 192 4.78 -15.67 -6.30
CA PRO A 192 4.22 -16.47 -5.20
C PRO A 192 5.30 -17.41 -4.61
N GLU A 193 4.90 -18.35 -3.75
CA GLU A 193 5.84 -19.30 -3.11
C GLU A 193 6.65 -20.15 -4.11
N GLY A 194 6.10 -20.39 -5.28
CA GLY A 194 6.79 -21.13 -6.34
C GLY A 194 7.65 -20.28 -7.27
N GLY A 195 7.72 -18.95 -7.03
CA GLY A 195 8.43 -18.01 -7.91
C GLY A 195 7.76 -17.81 -9.27
N PHE A 196 8.50 -17.26 -10.22
CA PHE A 196 8.11 -17.15 -11.62
C PHE A 196 8.65 -18.32 -12.44
N GLU A 197 7.97 -18.69 -13.51
CA GLU A 197 8.53 -19.59 -14.54
C GLU A 197 9.48 -18.81 -15.45
N GLU A 198 10.44 -19.51 -16.07
CA GLU A 198 11.43 -18.87 -16.96
C GLU A 198 10.80 -18.04 -18.08
N ASN A 199 9.71 -18.55 -18.67
CA ASN A 199 8.99 -17.81 -19.70
C ASN A 199 8.31 -16.53 -19.16
N GLU A 200 7.91 -16.49 -17.90
CA GLU A 200 7.37 -15.28 -17.26
C GLU A 200 8.49 -14.25 -17.00
N VAL A 201 9.67 -14.72 -16.61
CA VAL A 201 10.87 -13.89 -16.50
C VAL A 201 11.23 -13.25 -17.85
N ASP A 202 11.19 -14.03 -18.93
CA ASP A 202 11.49 -13.53 -20.27
C ASP A 202 10.45 -12.51 -20.77
N ILE A 203 9.18 -12.72 -20.46
CA ILE A 203 8.11 -11.76 -20.75
C ILE A 203 8.35 -10.43 -20.03
N ILE A 204 8.71 -10.46 -18.74
CA ILE A 204 8.99 -9.26 -17.97
C ILE A 204 10.23 -8.53 -18.52
N LYS A 205 11.31 -9.26 -18.86
CA LYS A 205 12.50 -8.68 -19.49
C LYS A 205 12.17 -8.03 -20.84
N SER A 206 11.37 -8.69 -21.67
CA SER A 206 10.95 -8.16 -22.97
C SER A 206 10.09 -6.89 -22.85
N ALA A 207 9.42 -6.71 -21.71
CA ALA A 207 8.68 -5.49 -21.39
C ALA A 207 9.56 -4.41 -20.72
N GLY A 208 10.88 -4.54 -20.78
CA GLY A 208 11.83 -3.60 -20.21
C GLY A 208 12.16 -3.81 -18.72
N GLY A 209 11.80 -4.94 -18.16
CA GLY A 209 12.08 -5.28 -16.77
C GLY A 209 13.53 -5.68 -16.54
N THR A 210 14.13 -5.18 -15.47
CA THR A 210 15.48 -5.54 -15.01
C THR A 210 15.38 -6.58 -13.91
N VAL A 211 16.18 -7.64 -13.99
CA VAL A 211 16.23 -8.68 -12.96
C VAL A 211 17.17 -8.26 -11.84
N ALA A 212 16.66 -8.22 -10.62
CA ALA A 212 17.41 -7.86 -9.42
C ALA A 212 17.45 -8.99 -8.40
N THR A 213 18.42 -8.91 -7.50
CA THR A 213 18.57 -9.83 -6.37
C THR A 213 18.42 -9.10 -5.03
N LEU A 214 17.84 -9.78 -4.05
CA LEU A 214 17.83 -9.39 -2.62
C LEU A 214 18.91 -10.11 -1.80
N GLY A 215 19.96 -10.58 -2.48
CA GLY A 215 21.10 -11.27 -1.88
C GLY A 215 21.03 -12.79 -2.05
N LYS A 216 21.96 -13.49 -1.38
CA LYS A 216 22.19 -14.94 -1.58
C LYS A 216 21.15 -15.86 -0.93
N ARG A 217 20.29 -15.33 -0.06
CA ARG A 217 19.27 -16.12 0.65
C ARG A 217 17.93 -16.02 -0.08
N ILE A 218 17.25 -17.15 -0.21
CA ILE A 218 15.88 -17.18 -0.73
C ILE A 218 14.93 -16.63 0.35
N LEU A 219 14.23 -15.56 0.03
CA LEU A 219 13.21 -14.96 0.89
C LEU A 219 11.83 -15.57 0.61
N ARG A 220 11.03 -15.70 1.65
CA ARG A 220 9.63 -16.09 1.50
C ARG A 220 8.85 -15.00 0.77
N THR A 221 7.75 -15.40 0.08
CA THR A 221 6.90 -14.48 -0.70
C THR A 221 6.37 -13.29 0.10
N GLN A 222 6.22 -13.40 1.42
CA GLN A 222 5.82 -12.29 2.29
C GLN A 222 7.01 -11.46 2.82
N THR A 223 8.23 -11.99 2.77
CA THR A 223 9.44 -11.28 3.19
C THR A 223 10.05 -10.47 2.05
N ALA A 224 10.01 -11.01 0.83
CA ALA A 224 10.63 -10.40 -0.34
C ALA A 224 10.10 -8.98 -0.65
N PRO A 225 8.76 -8.71 -0.68
CA PRO A 225 8.25 -7.38 -0.97
C PRO A 225 8.62 -6.35 0.09
N VAL A 226 8.61 -6.75 1.36
CA VAL A 226 9.03 -5.89 2.48
C VAL A 226 10.50 -5.52 2.35
N ALA A 227 11.38 -6.51 2.11
CA ALA A 227 12.81 -6.28 1.94
C ALA A 227 13.11 -5.42 0.69
N ALA A 228 12.42 -5.67 -0.43
CA ALA A 228 12.56 -4.92 -1.66
C ALA A 228 12.15 -3.45 -1.46
N LEU A 229 10.96 -3.24 -0.89
CA LEU A 229 10.43 -1.91 -0.65
C LEU A 229 11.32 -1.12 0.32
N THR A 230 11.73 -1.73 1.44
CA THR A 230 12.66 -1.10 2.41
C THR A 230 13.96 -0.67 1.73
N ALA A 231 14.54 -1.55 0.89
CA ALA A 231 15.77 -1.21 0.19
C ALA A 231 15.58 -0.07 -0.83
N ILE A 232 14.44 -0.03 -1.53
CA ILE A 232 14.11 1.08 -2.45
C ILE A 232 13.94 2.38 -1.67
N MET A 233 13.17 2.38 -0.60
CA MET A 233 12.94 3.57 0.24
C MET A 233 14.25 4.12 0.81
N LEU A 234 15.17 3.24 1.25
CA LEU A 234 16.49 3.65 1.73
C LEU A 234 17.35 4.25 0.60
N LEU A 235 17.38 3.61 -0.58
CA LEU A 235 18.19 4.07 -1.72
C LEU A 235 17.67 5.37 -2.35
N THR A 236 16.41 5.71 -2.12
CA THR A 236 15.75 6.94 -2.59
C THR A 236 15.56 7.97 -1.48
N GLU A 237 16.25 7.80 -0.33
CA GLU A 237 16.24 8.75 0.80
C GLU A 237 14.84 9.01 1.38
N ASN A 238 13.99 7.97 1.41
CA ASN A 238 12.63 8.01 1.96
C ASN A 238 12.46 7.20 3.26
N LEU A 239 13.55 6.65 3.77
CA LEU A 239 13.60 5.91 5.04
C LEU A 239 14.91 6.24 5.74
N GLU A 240 14.86 7.23 6.63
CA GLU A 240 15.98 7.66 7.48
C GLU A 240 15.69 7.37 8.96
#